data_4636c6f433da02af93a8c38dc8ee8b47
#
_entry.id   4636c6f433da02af93a8c38dc8ee8b47
#
_cell.length_a   1.000
_cell.length_b   1.000
_cell.length_c   1.000
_cell.angle_alpha   90.00
_cell.angle_beta   90.00
_cell.angle_gamma   90.00
#
_symmetry.space_group_name_H-M   'P 1'
#
loop_
_entity.id
_entity.type
_entity.pdbx_description
1 polymer ?
#
loop_
_entity_poly.entity_id
_entity_poly.type
_entity_poly.pdbx_seq_one_letter_code
_entity_poly.pdbx_strand_id
1 'polypeptide(L)'
;MTSVKEFVVERDPTADELGAGRFAFTDDYSVFDWGKMPDPIPRKGASLCTMGAYNFELLEDAGVPTHYRGVGPDAAPLSSAAEPPRELAIELAAVPDLPFADGTYDYDAFHGEARDAAGYVVPLEIVFRNTVPVGSSLRSRMSPRDVGLDRDAWPEGVVDLPEPIVEFSTKYEEQDRYLDPAEADRIAGAAPLAALESVAREVNDLVTERAAEAGFVHEDGKIECVYADGEVRV
;
A
#
# COMPACT_ATOMS: atom_id res chain seq x y z
N MET A 1 0.18 -16.44 3.25
CA MET A 1 1.44 -16.01 3.93
C MET A 1 2.41 -15.58 2.85
N THR A 2 2.91 -14.36 2.93
CA THR A 2 3.95 -13.91 1.98
C THR A 2 5.29 -14.50 2.41
N SER A 3 6.19 -14.80 1.47
CA SER A 3 7.55 -15.27 1.79
C SER A 3 8.46 -14.17 2.34
N VAL A 4 8.02 -12.92 2.32
CA VAL A 4 8.82 -11.74 2.64
C VAL A 4 8.79 -11.39 4.11
N LYS A 5 7.64 -11.55 4.75
CA LYS A 5 7.41 -11.20 6.14
C LYS A 5 6.39 -12.13 6.79
N GLU A 6 6.56 -12.38 8.06
CA GLU A 6 5.58 -13.02 8.93
C GLU A 6 4.74 -11.93 9.60
N PHE A 7 3.48 -12.24 9.83
CA PHE A 7 2.54 -11.34 10.49
C PHE A 7 2.19 -11.90 11.86
N VAL A 8 2.41 -11.11 12.90
CA VAL A 8 2.14 -11.48 14.29
C VAL A 8 1.08 -10.55 14.84
N VAL A 9 -0.07 -11.10 15.22
CA VAL A 9 -1.11 -10.36 15.95
C VAL A 9 -0.79 -10.44 17.44
N GLU A 10 -0.64 -9.28 18.08
CA GLU A 10 -0.43 -9.17 19.52
C GLU A 10 -1.72 -8.87 20.26
N ARG A 11 -2.60 -8.09 19.64
CA ARG A 11 -3.94 -7.76 20.12
C ARG A 11 -4.84 -7.52 18.90
N ASP A 12 -5.96 -8.23 18.86
CA ASP A 12 -6.95 -8.04 17.81
C ASP A 12 -7.61 -6.64 17.91
N PRO A 13 -8.02 -6.03 16.78
CA PRO A 13 -8.86 -4.84 16.79
C PRO A 13 -10.24 -5.16 17.40
N THR A 14 -10.83 -4.16 18.03
CA THR A 14 -12.18 -4.24 18.65
C THR A 14 -13.10 -3.17 18.07
N ALA A 15 -14.32 -3.07 18.61
CA ALA A 15 -15.25 -2.00 18.26
C ALA A 15 -14.75 -0.60 18.71
N ASP A 16 -13.93 -0.54 19.74
CA ASP A 16 -13.55 0.72 20.39
C ASP A 16 -12.07 1.09 20.16
N GLU A 17 -11.22 0.10 19.81
CA GLU A 17 -9.77 0.30 19.70
C GLU A 17 -9.16 -0.48 18.52
N LEU A 18 -8.20 0.15 17.84
CA LEU A 18 -7.32 -0.54 16.91
C LEU A 18 -6.51 -1.61 17.63
N GLY A 19 -6.20 -2.68 16.93
CA GLY A 19 -5.34 -3.76 17.41
C GLY A 19 -3.86 -3.36 17.40
N ALA A 20 -3.00 -4.32 17.73
CA ALA A 20 -1.55 -4.18 17.67
C ALA A 20 -0.93 -5.44 17.09
N GLY A 21 0.15 -5.28 16.33
CA GLY A 21 0.86 -6.39 15.73
C GLY A 21 2.23 -6.03 15.23
N ARG A 22 2.87 -7.01 14.59
CA ARG A 22 4.20 -6.82 14.00
C ARG A 22 4.33 -7.50 12.66
N PHE A 23 5.11 -6.91 11.80
CA PHE A 23 5.74 -7.59 10.68
C PHE A 23 7.16 -8.02 11.07
N ALA A 24 7.44 -9.33 11.00
CA ALA A 24 8.78 -9.88 11.13
C ALA A 24 9.32 -10.20 9.73
N PHE A 25 10.31 -9.43 9.28
CA PHE A 25 10.86 -9.53 7.94
C PHE A 25 11.86 -10.66 7.82
N THR A 26 11.67 -11.51 6.82
CA THR A 26 12.53 -12.66 6.54
C THR A 26 13.50 -12.37 5.39
N ASP A 27 14.55 -13.18 5.30
CA ASP A 27 15.47 -13.17 4.17
C ASP A 27 14.95 -14.00 2.98
N ASP A 28 13.80 -14.65 3.16
CA ASP A 28 13.13 -15.43 2.11
C ASP A 28 12.57 -14.53 1.01
N TYR A 29 12.44 -15.07 -0.19
CA TYR A 29 11.76 -14.42 -1.31
C TYR A 29 11.00 -15.44 -2.15
N SER A 30 10.07 -14.93 -2.95
CA SER A 30 9.33 -15.72 -3.94
C SER A 30 9.49 -15.12 -5.32
N VAL A 31 9.32 -15.95 -6.34
CA VAL A 31 9.31 -15.52 -7.74
C VAL A 31 8.01 -15.98 -8.36
N PHE A 32 7.11 -15.03 -8.63
CA PHE A 32 5.80 -15.25 -9.27
C PHE A 32 5.23 -16.68 -9.07
N ASP A 33 4.93 -17.40 -10.13
CA ASP A 33 4.33 -18.74 -10.11
C ASP A 33 5.23 -19.86 -9.54
N TRP A 34 6.52 -19.56 -9.31
CA TRP A 34 7.45 -20.53 -8.69
C TRP A 34 7.27 -20.63 -7.17
N GLY A 35 6.66 -19.61 -6.56
CA GLY A 35 6.50 -19.55 -5.11
C GLY A 35 7.80 -19.23 -4.35
N LYS A 36 7.90 -19.70 -3.10
CA LYS A 36 9.07 -19.47 -2.25
C LYS A 36 10.30 -20.16 -2.80
N MET A 37 11.39 -19.39 -2.93
CA MET A 37 12.68 -19.89 -3.39
C MET A 37 13.42 -20.64 -2.28
N PRO A 38 14.26 -21.64 -2.63
CA PRO A 38 14.95 -22.48 -1.63
C PRO A 38 16.06 -21.75 -0.87
N ASP A 39 16.71 -20.77 -1.50
CA ASP A 39 17.84 -20.05 -0.92
C ASP A 39 17.41 -18.65 -0.47
N PRO A 40 17.72 -18.21 0.79
CA PRO A 40 17.44 -16.86 1.23
C PRO A 40 18.41 -15.84 0.64
N ILE A 41 17.99 -14.59 0.55
CA ILE A 41 18.89 -13.47 0.23
C ILE A 41 19.37 -12.85 1.55
N PRO A 42 20.64 -13.03 1.94
CA PRO A 42 21.12 -12.55 3.24
C PRO A 42 20.88 -11.05 3.43
N ARG A 43 20.37 -10.68 4.62
CA ARG A 43 20.07 -9.31 5.03
C ARG A 43 18.89 -8.63 4.30
N LYS A 44 18.21 -9.32 3.38
CA LYS A 44 17.03 -8.77 2.68
C LYS A 44 15.96 -8.31 3.68
N GLY A 45 15.63 -9.12 4.67
CA GLY A 45 14.62 -8.79 5.67
C GLY A 45 14.98 -7.52 6.46
N ALA A 46 16.22 -7.40 6.90
CA ALA A 46 16.69 -6.19 7.58
C ALA A 46 16.64 -4.95 6.68
N SER A 47 17.03 -5.09 5.41
CA SER A 47 16.97 -3.98 4.45
C SER A 47 15.54 -3.51 4.18
N LEU A 48 14.60 -4.44 4.00
CA LEU A 48 13.19 -4.12 3.78
C LEU A 48 12.55 -3.47 5.02
N CYS A 49 12.85 -3.99 6.21
CA CYS A 49 12.37 -3.43 7.47
C CYS A 49 12.89 -2.00 7.66
N THR A 50 14.20 -1.79 7.48
CA THR A 50 14.82 -0.45 7.60
C THR A 50 14.23 0.53 6.59
N MET A 51 14.04 0.12 5.33
CA MET A 51 13.46 0.98 4.30
C MET A 51 11.99 1.29 4.60
N GLY A 52 11.21 0.31 5.06
CA GLY A 52 9.82 0.52 5.46
C GLY A 52 9.71 1.49 6.63
N ALA A 53 10.49 1.29 7.70
CA ALA A 53 10.52 2.19 8.84
C ALA A 53 10.93 3.62 8.44
N TYR A 54 11.98 3.75 7.62
CA TYR A 54 12.44 5.05 7.13
C TYR A 54 11.34 5.80 6.37
N ASN A 55 10.63 5.12 5.48
CA ASN A 55 9.56 5.76 4.72
C ASN A 55 8.38 6.13 5.62
N PHE A 56 7.98 5.29 6.57
CA PHE A 56 6.92 5.63 7.51
C PHE A 56 7.29 6.84 8.38
N GLU A 57 8.50 6.89 8.93
CA GLU A 57 8.97 8.05 9.70
C GLU A 57 9.04 9.32 8.83
N LEU A 58 9.45 9.22 7.56
CA LEU A 58 9.39 10.32 6.60
C LEU A 58 7.96 10.85 6.41
N LEU A 59 6.98 9.96 6.27
CA LEU A 59 5.58 10.33 6.12
C LEU A 59 5.03 11.00 7.39
N GLU A 60 5.32 10.44 8.56
CA GLU A 60 4.87 10.98 9.86
C GLU A 60 5.51 12.35 10.15
N ASP A 61 6.78 12.53 9.83
CA ASP A 61 7.48 13.82 9.95
C ASP A 61 6.85 14.91 9.02
N ALA A 62 6.28 14.50 7.90
CA ALA A 62 5.52 15.38 7.00
C ALA A 62 4.06 15.60 7.43
N GLY A 63 3.58 14.86 8.45
CA GLY A 63 2.21 14.95 8.95
C GLY A 63 1.23 13.99 8.29
N VAL A 64 1.69 13.04 7.48
CA VAL A 64 0.85 11.97 6.91
C VAL A 64 0.64 10.88 7.96
N PRO A 65 -0.59 10.62 8.41
CA PRO A 65 -0.87 9.59 9.40
C PRO A 65 -0.56 8.19 8.85
N THR A 66 0.07 7.35 9.69
CA THR A 66 0.39 5.97 9.31
C THR A 66 -0.07 4.97 10.39
N HIS A 67 -0.05 3.69 10.06
CA HIS A 67 -0.26 2.60 11.03
C HIS A 67 1.04 2.17 11.73
N TYR A 68 2.17 2.78 11.39
CA TYR A 68 3.48 2.47 11.96
C TYR A 68 3.59 2.94 13.42
N ARG A 69 4.31 2.16 14.24
CA ARG A 69 4.51 2.46 15.66
C ARG A 69 5.98 2.48 16.07
N GLY A 70 6.86 1.94 15.24
CA GLY A 70 8.29 1.88 15.51
C GLY A 70 8.92 0.56 15.09
N VAL A 71 10.20 0.39 15.41
CA VAL A 71 10.98 -0.82 15.13
C VAL A 71 11.29 -1.62 16.38
N GLY A 72 11.44 -2.92 16.21
CA GLY A 72 11.80 -3.85 17.29
C GLY A 72 10.73 -4.04 18.35
N PRO A 73 11.05 -4.76 19.44
CA PRO A 73 10.07 -5.15 20.46
C PRO A 73 9.48 -3.96 21.23
N ASP A 74 10.22 -2.88 21.35
CA ASP A 74 9.82 -1.71 22.13
C ASP A 74 9.17 -0.60 21.27
N ALA A 75 8.90 -0.89 19.98
CA ALA A 75 8.34 0.07 19.03
C ALA A 75 9.10 1.43 19.07
N ALA A 76 10.42 1.36 19.00
CA ALA A 76 11.29 2.53 19.12
C ALA A 76 11.50 3.19 17.74
N PRO A 77 11.87 4.48 17.69
CA PRO A 77 12.24 5.13 16.44
C PRO A 77 13.42 4.42 15.75
N LEU A 78 13.44 4.40 14.43
CA LEU A 78 14.50 3.78 13.63
C LEU A 78 15.90 4.30 14.01
N SER A 79 16.01 5.60 14.31
CA SER A 79 17.26 6.24 14.72
C SER A 79 17.87 5.69 16.01
N SER A 80 17.09 5.00 16.84
CA SER A 80 17.55 4.38 18.09
C SER A 80 18.04 2.94 17.91
N ALA A 81 17.84 2.34 16.74
CA ALA A 81 18.23 0.96 16.46
C ALA A 81 19.75 0.84 16.35
N ALA A 82 20.36 0.02 17.20
CA ALA A 82 21.81 -0.23 17.19
C ALA A 82 22.27 -1.05 15.97
N GLU A 83 21.36 -1.88 15.44
CA GLU A 83 21.54 -2.71 14.24
C GLU A 83 20.32 -2.61 13.34
N PRO A 84 20.44 -2.90 12.03
CA PRO A 84 19.30 -2.88 11.13
C PRO A 84 18.16 -3.77 11.62
N PRO A 85 16.96 -3.20 11.89
CA PRO A 85 15.85 -3.94 12.48
C PRO A 85 15.27 -4.97 11.52
N ARG A 86 14.54 -5.94 12.07
CA ARG A 86 13.77 -6.93 11.29
C ARG A 86 12.28 -6.94 11.65
N GLU A 87 11.86 -6.13 12.60
CA GLU A 87 10.48 -6.07 13.06
C GLU A 87 9.97 -4.64 13.00
N LEU A 88 8.77 -4.47 12.42
CA LEU A 88 7.96 -3.26 12.50
C LEU A 88 6.77 -3.51 13.41
N ALA A 89 6.61 -2.69 14.43
CA ALA A 89 5.39 -2.61 15.23
C ALA A 89 4.35 -1.75 14.49
N ILE A 90 3.12 -2.21 14.46
CA ILE A 90 2.03 -1.58 13.70
C ILE A 90 0.72 -1.60 14.47
N GLU A 91 -0.16 -0.65 14.17
CA GLU A 91 -1.59 -0.73 14.50
C GLU A 91 -2.29 -1.69 13.54
N LEU A 92 -3.32 -2.36 14.04
CA LEU A 92 -4.16 -3.25 13.25
C LEU A 92 -5.57 -2.71 13.19
N ALA A 93 -6.12 -2.62 11.99
CA ALA A 93 -7.52 -2.37 11.77
C ALA A 93 -8.25 -3.67 11.42
N ALA A 94 -9.56 -3.66 11.51
CA ALA A 94 -10.36 -4.80 11.09
C ALA A 94 -10.20 -5.05 9.57
N VAL A 95 -10.17 -6.33 9.21
CA VAL A 95 -10.26 -6.80 7.82
C VAL A 95 -11.54 -7.63 7.74
N PRO A 96 -12.70 -6.99 7.46
CA PRO A 96 -13.95 -7.70 7.30
C PRO A 96 -13.90 -8.73 6.17
N ASP A 97 -14.73 -9.74 6.24
CA ASP A 97 -14.88 -10.67 5.14
C ASP A 97 -15.53 -9.98 3.93
N LEU A 98 -15.07 -10.32 2.73
CA LEU A 98 -15.69 -9.91 1.48
C LEU A 98 -16.42 -11.11 0.86
N PRO A 99 -17.72 -11.27 1.07
CA PRO A 99 -18.46 -12.40 0.53
C PRO A 99 -18.54 -12.37 -0.99
N PHE A 100 -18.47 -13.54 -1.61
CA PHE A 100 -18.70 -13.71 -3.04
C PHE A 100 -19.88 -14.65 -3.25
N ALA A 101 -20.96 -14.16 -3.85
CA ALA A 101 -22.17 -14.92 -4.16
C ALA A 101 -22.78 -14.46 -5.49
N ASP A 102 -23.36 -15.39 -6.23
CA ASP A 102 -24.05 -15.12 -7.50
C ASP A 102 -23.21 -14.37 -8.53
N GLY A 103 -21.88 -14.56 -8.51
CA GLY A 103 -20.94 -13.95 -9.44
C GLY A 103 -20.52 -12.51 -9.11
N THR A 104 -20.82 -12.04 -7.88
CA THR A 104 -20.49 -10.68 -7.43
C THR A 104 -19.91 -10.69 -6.01
N TYR A 105 -19.09 -9.69 -5.70
CA TYR A 105 -18.59 -9.41 -4.36
C TYR A 105 -19.54 -8.47 -3.61
N ASP A 106 -19.84 -8.80 -2.35
CA ASP A 106 -20.79 -8.05 -1.50
C ASP A 106 -20.04 -7.05 -0.60
N TYR A 107 -19.78 -5.85 -1.15
CA TYR A 107 -19.17 -4.75 -0.40
C TYR A 107 -20.11 -4.14 0.65
N ASP A 108 -21.43 -4.34 0.54
CA ASP A 108 -22.36 -3.85 1.56
C ASP A 108 -22.26 -4.70 2.84
N ALA A 109 -22.07 -6.02 2.69
CA ALA A 109 -21.78 -6.91 3.83
C ALA A 109 -20.43 -6.56 4.46
N PHE A 110 -19.37 -6.39 3.65
CA PHE A 110 -18.06 -5.93 4.11
C PHE A 110 -18.16 -4.65 4.95
N HIS A 111 -18.83 -3.63 4.46
CA HIS A 111 -19.02 -2.36 5.19
C HIS A 111 -19.98 -2.49 6.36
N GLY A 112 -20.90 -3.45 6.33
CA GLY A 112 -21.74 -3.80 7.48
C GLY A 112 -20.90 -4.21 8.68
N GLU A 113 -19.93 -5.10 8.49
CA GLU A 113 -18.99 -5.53 9.53
C GLU A 113 -18.00 -4.42 9.92
N ALA A 114 -17.53 -3.63 8.94
CA ALA A 114 -16.58 -2.53 9.18
C ALA A 114 -17.13 -1.46 10.13
N ARG A 115 -18.45 -1.25 10.17
CA ARG A 115 -19.11 -0.27 11.07
C ARG A 115 -19.01 -0.64 12.54
N ASP A 116 -18.83 -1.90 12.85
CA ASP A 116 -18.75 -2.40 14.22
C ASP A 116 -17.30 -2.44 14.74
N ALA A 117 -16.34 -1.89 13.99
CA ALA A 117 -14.92 -1.84 14.34
C ALA A 117 -14.45 -0.38 14.51
N ALA A 118 -13.44 -0.16 15.35
CA ALA A 118 -12.79 1.14 15.55
C ALA A 118 -12.16 1.69 14.26
N GLY A 119 -11.80 0.81 13.34
CA GLY A 119 -11.28 1.14 12.02
C GLY A 119 -11.17 -0.10 11.15
N TYR A 120 -11.13 0.08 9.84
CA TYR A 120 -11.03 -1.01 8.89
C TYR A 120 -9.98 -0.73 7.81
N VAL A 121 -9.41 -1.79 7.25
CA VAL A 121 -8.55 -1.69 6.06
C VAL A 121 -9.44 -1.40 4.86
N VAL A 122 -9.22 -0.26 4.21
CA VAL A 122 -9.98 0.11 3.01
C VAL A 122 -9.77 -0.96 1.93
N PRO A 123 -10.84 -1.51 1.32
CA PRO A 123 -10.72 -2.64 0.40
C PRO A 123 -10.24 -2.24 -1.01
N LEU A 124 -9.33 -1.27 -1.05
CA LEU A 124 -8.70 -0.74 -2.26
C LEU A 124 -7.18 -0.78 -2.16
N GLU A 125 -6.54 -1.00 -3.28
CA GLU A 125 -5.15 -0.64 -3.52
C GLU A 125 -5.11 0.68 -4.28
N ILE A 126 -4.25 1.59 -3.86
CA ILE A 126 -4.10 2.91 -4.46
C ILE A 126 -2.74 2.96 -5.14
N VAL A 127 -2.75 2.98 -6.45
CA VAL A 127 -1.56 2.92 -7.30
C VAL A 127 -1.26 4.31 -7.84
N PHE A 128 -0.04 4.78 -7.68
CA PHE A 128 0.42 6.01 -8.30
C PHE A 128 1.58 5.72 -9.26
N ARG A 129 1.65 6.49 -10.35
CA ARG A 129 2.64 6.30 -11.40
C ARG A 129 3.21 7.62 -11.84
N ASN A 130 4.54 7.70 -11.88
CA ASN A 130 5.32 8.82 -12.41
C ASN A 130 5.81 8.52 -13.83
N THR A 131 5.99 7.23 -14.15
CA THR A 131 6.45 6.76 -15.46
C THR A 131 5.61 5.58 -15.95
N VAL A 132 5.75 5.24 -17.22
CA VAL A 132 5.11 4.06 -17.83
C VAL A 132 6.16 3.19 -18.50
N PRO A 133 6.66 2.16 -17.82
CA PRO A 133 7.58 1.18 -18.39
C PRO A 133 6.96 0.39 -19.55
N VAL A 134 7.81 -0.25 -20.36
CA VAL A 134 7.35 -1.04 -21.53
C VAL A 134 6.38 -2.16 -21.13
N GLY A 135 6.61 -2.82 -20.00
CA GLY A 135 5.77 -3.89 -19.48
C GLY A 135 4.58 -3.45 -18.62
N SER A 136 4.32 -2.16 -18.49
CA SER A 136 3.23 -1.66 -17.67
C SER A 136 1.86 -2.09 -18.20
N SER A 137 1.01 -2.61 -17.30
CA SER A 137 -0.39 -2.95 -17.61
C SER A 137 -1.21 -1.73 -18.07
N LEU A 138 -0.78 -0.52 -17.71
CA LEU A 138 -1.41 0.73 -18.14
C LEU A 138 -1.45 0.84 -19.66
N ARG A 139 -0.39 0.40 -20.36
CA ARG A 139 -0.32 0.47 -21.84
C ARG A 139 -1.40 -0.33 -22.55
N SER A 140 -1.94 -1.37 -21.93
CA SER A 140 -3.03 -2.18 -22.47
C SER A 140 -4.41 -1.64 -22.11
N ARG A 141 -4.52 -0.77 -21.11
CA ARG A 141 -5.79 -0.24 -20.59
C ARG A 141 -6.10 1.18 -21.04
N MET A 142 -5.06 1.99 -21.29
CA MET A 142 -5.18 3.40 -21.61
C MET A 142 -4.36 3.76 -22.85
N SER A 143 -4.79 4.76 -23.59
CA SER A 143 -3.99 5.36 -24.67
C SER A 143 -3.02 6.42 -24.09
N PRO A 144 -1.96 6.78 -24.81
CA PRO A 144 -1.06 7.86 -24.37
C PRO A 144 -1.79 9.20 -24.14
N ARG A 145 -2.82 9.49 -24.90
CA ARG A 145 -3.62 10.72 -24.75
C ARG A 145 -4.43 10.76 -23.47
N ASP A 146 -4.87 9.61 -22.97
CA ASP A 146 -5.63 9.51 -21.71
C ASP A 146 -4.79 9.88 -20.49
N VAL A 147 -3.46 9.79 -20.63
CA VAL A 147 -2.49 10.14 -19.57
C VAL A 147 -1.72 11.44 -19.86
N GLY A 148 -2.27 12.28 -20.74
CA GLY A 148 -1.74 13.63 -21.02
C GLY A 148 -0.58 13.70 -22.02
N LEU A 149 -0.25 12.61 -22.71
CA LEU A 149 0.80 12.60 -23.71
C LEU A 149 0.23 12.96 -25.10
N ASP A 150 0.86 13.91 -25.80
CA ASP A 150 0.43 14.31 -27.16
C ASP A 150 0.97 13.34 -28.22
N ARG A 151 0.47 12.10 -28.20
CA ARG A 151 0.81 11.06 -29.18
C ARG A 151 -0.27 9.97 -29.23
N ASP A 152 -0.35 9.27 -30.38
CA ASP A 152 -1.38 8.25 -30.62
C ASP A 152 -0.94 6.83 -30.24
N ALA A 153 0.37 6.61 -30.08
CA ALA A 153 0.91 5.29 -29.75
C ALA A 153 1.97 5.38 -28.64
N TRP A 154 2.03 4.34 -27.82
CA TRP A 154 3.06 4.21 -26.81
C TRP A 154 4.45 4.08 -27.45
N PRO A 155 5.47 4.82 -26.97
CA PRO A 155 6.85 4.65 -27.43
C PRO A 155 7.42 3.29 -26.96
N GLU A 156 8.53 2.89 -27.60
CA GLU A 156 9.20 1.62 -27.29
C GLU A 156 9.92 1.62 -25.92
N GLY A 157 10.26 2.78 -25.39
CA GLY A 157 10.96 2.95 -24.11
C GLY A 157 10.05 3.28 -22.93
N VAL A 158 10.66 3.51 -21.77
CA VAL A 158 10.00 4.10 -20.59
C VAL A 158 9.56 5.52 -20.94
N VAL A 159 8.42 5.93 -20.43
CA VAL A 159 7.85 7.28 -20.67
C VAL A 159 7.59 7.94 -19.34
N ASP A 160 8.12 9.13 -19.15
CA ASP A 160 7.76 10.01 -18.06
C ASP A 160 6.36 10.57 -18.30
N LEU A 161 5.52 10.55 -17.28
CA LEU A 161 4.22 11.19 -17.33
C LEU A 161 4.34 12.69 -17.06
N PRO A 162 3.55 13.54 -17.75
CA PRO A 162 3.56 14.99 -17.50
C PRO A 162 3.08 15.34 -16.10
N GLU A 163 2.16 14.55 -15.56
CA GLU A 163 1.64 14.61 -14.19
C GLU A 163 1.48 13.17 -13.67
N PRO A 164 1.78 12.91 -12.39
CA PRO A 164 1.55 11.60 -11.79
C PRO A 164 0.07 11.23 -11.85
N ILE A 165 -0.23 10.00 -12.23
CA ILE A 165 -1.59 9.47 -12.21
C ILE A 165 -1.82 8.63 -10.94
N VAL A 166 -3.06 8.67 -10.43
CA VAL A 166 -3.52 7.81 -9.33
C VAL A 166 -4.65 6.94 -9.86
N GLU A 167 -4.56 5.65 -9.62
CA GLU A 167 -5.54 4.63 -9.99
C GLU A 167 -5.95 3.84 -8.75
N PHE A 168 -7.16 3.33 -8.76
CA PHE A 168 -7.68 2.45 -7.71
C PHE A 168 -7.90 1.05 -8.26
N SER A 169 -7.53 0.03 -7.49
CA SER A 169 -7.86 -1.36 -7.79
C SER A 169 -8.45 -2.05 -6.55
N THR A 170 -9.19 -3.14 -6.79
CA THR A 170 -9.72 -3.97 -5.72
C THR A 170 -8.58 -4.68 -4.99
N LYS A 171 -8.74 -4.89 -3.67
CA LYS A 171 -7.73 -5.52 -2.82
C LYS A 171 -8.06 -6.97 -2.48
N TYR A 172 -9.32 -7.28 -2.23
CA TYR A 172 -9.75 -8.57 -1.69
C TYR A 172 -10.47 -9.46 -2.70
N GLU A 173 -10.62 -9.01 -3.94
CA GLU A 173 -11.12 -9.85 -5.02
C GLU A 173 -10.06 -10.88 -5.44
N GLU A 174 -10.46 -11.97 -6.07
CA GLU A 174 -9.54 -13.02 -6.53
C GLU A 174 -8.48 -12.49 -7.51
N GLN A 175 -8.85 -11.46 -8.28
CA GLN A 175 -7.93 -10.77 -9.20
C GLN A 175 -8.10 -9.26 -9.03
N ASP A 176 -6.98 -8.53 -8.98
CA ASP A 176 -6.98 -7.08 -8.92
C ASP A 176 -7.66 -6.49 -10.16
N ARG A 177 -8.67 -5.68 -9.93
CA ARG A 177 -9.46 -5.03 -10.97
C ARG A 177 -9.38 -3.53 -10.82
N TYR A 178 -8.91 -2.83 -11.85
CA TYR A 178 -8.89 -1.37 -11.87
C TYR A 178 -10.31 -0.82 -12.01
N LEU A 179 -10.58 0.26 -11.29
CA LEU A 179 -11.92 0.80 -11.06
C LEU A 179 -12.07 2.17 -11.68
N ASP A 180 -13.29 2.49 -12.11
CA ASP A 180 -13.65 3.89 -12.34
C ASP A 180 -13.89 4.62 -10.99
N PRO A 181 -13.86 5.97 -10.98
CA PRO A 181 -13.98 6.72 -9.72
C PRO A 181 -15.28 6.47 -8.95
N ALA A 182 -16.40 6.25 -9.63
CA ALA A 182 -17.69 6.04 -8.97
C ALA A 182 -17.76 4.67 -8.30
N GLU A 183 -17.18 3.67 -8.93
CA GLU A 183 -17.08 2.33 -8.35
C GLU A 183 -16.07 2.30 -7.19
N ALA A 184 -14.91 2.97 -7.35
CA ALA A 184 -13.92 3.09 -6.28
C ALA A 184 -14.50 3.78 -5.04
N ASP A 185 -15.25 4.86 -5.20
CA ASP A 185 -15.91 5.57 -4.10
C ASP A 185 -16.91 4.67 -3.35
N ARG A 186 -17.72 3.90 -4.09
CA ARG A 186 -18.64 2.92 -3.50
C ARG A 186 -17.90 1.82 -2.71
N ILE A 187 -16.79 1.33 -3.25
CA ILE A 187 -15.97 0.28 -2.62
C ILE A 187 -15.19 0.84 -1.42
N ALA A 188 -14.74 2.08 -1.46
CA ALA A 188 -14.09 2.74 -0.32
C ALA A 188 -15.00 2.88 0.92
N GLY A 189 -16.32 2.97 0.71
CA GLY A 189 -17.31 3.02 1.78
C GLY A 189 -17.29 4.34 2.54
N ALA A 190 -16.96 4.32 3.83
CA ALA A 190 -16.92 5.53 4.66
C ALA A 190 -15.64 6.37 4.44
N ALA A 191 -14.57 5.77 3.89
CA ALA A 191 -13.34 6.47 3.55
C ALA A 191 -13.56 7.36 2.32
N PRO A 192 -13.39 8.70 2.41
CA PRO A 192 -13.60 9.57 1.25
C PRO A 192 -12.55 9.30 0.16
N LEU A 193 -12.98 9.01 -1.07
CA LEU A 193 -12.08 8.71 -2.18
C LEU A 193 -11.09 9.85 -2.44
N ALA A 194 -11.53 11.11 -2.31
CA ALA A 194 -10.67 12.28 -2.47
C ALA A 194 -9.57 12.36 -1.40
N ALA A 195 -9.83 11.87 -0.17
CA ALA A 195 -8.81 11.81 0.87
C ALA A 195 -7.79 10.71 0.57
N LEU A 196 -8.25 9.55 0.09
CA LEU A 196 -7.37 8.46 -0.35
C LEU A 196 -6.45 8.90 -1.50
N GLU A 197 -7.00 9.60 -2.50
CA GLU A 197 -6.21 10.15 -3.60
C GLU A 197 -5.21 11.20 -3.12
N SER A 198 -5.62 12.11 -2.23
CA SER A 198 -4.75 13.15 -1.67
C SER A 198 -3.56 12.56 -0.94
N VAL A 199 -3.80 11.57 -0.07
CA VAL A 199 -2.74 10.88 0.67
C VAL A 199 -1.79 10.14 -0.30
N ALA A 200 -2.32 9.48 -1.33
CA ALA A 200 -1.49 8.80 -2.32
C ALA A 200 -0.58 9.77 -3.08
N ARG A 201 -1.07 10.95 -3.46
CA ARG A 201 -0.25 12.00 -4.10
C ARG A 201 0.83 12.52 -3.16
N GLU A 202 0.49 12.80 -1.90
CA GLU A 202 1.45 13.27 -0.90
C GLU A 202 2.55 12.23 -0.64
N VAL A 203 2.19 10.95 -0.49
CA VAL A 203 3.15 9.85 -0.38
C VAL A 203 4.05 9.78 -1.62
N ASN A 204 3.47 9.89 -2.82
CA ASN A 204 4.21 9.87 -4.06
C ASN A 204 5.24 11.01 -4.13
N ASP A 205 4.83 12.22 -3.77
CA ASP A 205 5.70 13.42 -3.83
C ASP A 205 6.87 13.29 -2.86
N LEU A 206 6.61 12.91 -1.60
CA LEU A 206 7.63 12.73 -0.56
C LEU A 206 8.65 11.63 -0.94
N VAL A 207 8.16 10.49 -1.41
CA VAL A 207 9.04 9.38 -1.82
C VAL A 207 9.82 9.73 -3.08
N THR A 208 9.21 10.44 -4.03
CA THR A 208 9.88 10.88 -5.27
C THR A 208 10.99 11.86 -4.97
N GLU A 209 10.76 12.86 -4.12
CA GLU A 209 11.80 13.81 -3.69
C GLU A 209 12.97 13.08 -3.03
N ARG A 210 12.67 12.17 -2.10
CA ARG A 210 13.71 11.43 -1.38
C ARG A 210 14.48 10.47 -2.28
N ALA A 211 13.80 9.81 -3.23
CA ALA A 211 14.45 8.96 -4.22
C ALA A 211 15.42 9.77 -5.12
N ALA A 212 14.99 10.94 -5.56
CA ALA A 212 15.81 11.83 -6.38
C ALA A 212 17.07 12.31 -5.65
N GLU A 213 16.97 12.67 -4.36
CA GLU A 213 18.12 13.03 -3.52
C GLU A 213 19.12 11.87 -3.40
N ALA A 214 18.64 10.63 -3.39
CA ALA A 214 19.47 9.42 -3.36
C ALA A 214 19.98 8.99 -4.75
N GLY A 215 19.63 9.72 -5.82
CA GLY A 215 20.03 9.43 -7.19
C GLY A 215 19.22 8.33 -7.87
N PHE A 216 17.99 8.05 -7.37
CA PHE A 216 17.04 7.10 -7.97
C PHE A 216 15.92 7.82 -8.70
N VAL A 217 15.28 7.09 -9.61
CA VAL A 217 14.02 7.48 -10.24
C VAL A 217 12.90 6.68 -9.60
N HIS A 218 11.90 7.37 -9.06
CA HIS A 218 10.69 6.74 -8.53
C HIS A 218 9.68 6.56 -9.67
N GLU A 219 9.54 5.34 -10.17
CA GLU A 219 8.69 5.05 -11.34
C GLU A 219 7.21 4.95 -10.97
N ASP A 220 6.89 4.15 -9.97
CA ASP A 220 5.53 3.93 -9.46
C ASP A 220 5.54 3.44 -8.02
N GLY A 221 4.37 3.37 -7.42
CA GLY A 221 4.16 2.81 -6.10
C GLY A 221 2.71 2.44 -5.85
N LYS A 222 2.50 1.78 -4.72
CA LYS A 222 1.18 1.36 -4.25
C LYS A 222 1.10 1.52 -2.74
N ILE A 223 0.00 2.09 -2.27
CA ILE A 223 -0.34 2.13 -0.86
C ILE A 223 -1.67 1.44 -0.59
N GLU A 224 -1.82 1.01 0.63
CA GLU A 224 -3.06 0.52 1.22
C GLU A 224 -3.34 1.39 2.43
N CYS A 225 -4.61 1.64 2.70
CA CYS A 225 -5.00 2.56 3.76
C CYS A 225 -5.94 1.92 4.78
N VAL A 226 -5.84 2.41 6.00
CA VAL A 226 -6.84 2.21 7.06
C VAL A 226 -7.69 3.46 7.15
N TYR A 227 -9.00 3.27 7.39
CA TYR A 227 -9.90 4.35 7.78
C TYR A 227 -10.31 4.14 9.23
N ALA A 228 -9.94 5.06 10.11
CA ALA A 228 -10.23 5.01 11.54
C ALA A 228 -10.41 6.44 12.08
N ASP A 229 -11.35 6.64 13.01
CA ASP A 229 -11.61 7.94 13.66
C ASP A 229 -11.91 9.09 12.68
N GLY A 230 -12.43 8.78 11.48
CA GLY A 230 -12.68 9.77 10.44
C GLY A 230 -11.45 10.17 9.64
N GLU A 231 -10.33 9.49 9.79
CA GLU A 231 -9.04 9.77 9.17
C GLU A 231 -8.54 8.60 8.31
N VAL A 232 -7.89 8.93 7.19
CA VAL A 232 -7.17 7.96 6.35
C VAL A 232 -5.73 7.86 6.86
N ARG A 233 -5.25 6.63 7.09
CA ARG A 233 -3.87 6.33 7.51
C ARG A 233 -3.23 5.35 6.51
N VAL A 234 -1.96 5.56 6.19
CA VAL A 234 -1.18 4.67 5.30
C VAL A 234 -0.71 3.43 6.04
#